data_e2415b686a53d0ab6e585f55b9c68454
#
_entry.id   e2415b686a53d0ab6e585f55b9c68454
#
_cell.length_a   1.000
_cell.length_b   1.000
_cell.length_c   1.000
_cell.angle_alpha   90.00
_cell.angle_beta   90.00
_cell.angle_gamma   90.00
#
_symmetry.space_group_name_H-M   'P 1'
#
loop_
_entity.id
_entity.type
_entity.pdbx_description
1 polymer ?
#
loop_
_entity_poly.entity_id
_entity_poly.type
_entity_poly.pdbx_seq_one_letter_code
_entity_poly.pdbx_strand_id
1 'polypeptide(L)'
;SLSDNVKWGTRKRFEKGIPNGRFQIYGYRWDGDHLVIHEEEAKIVRLIYDNYMNGLSAETTEKQLAEMGVKSYKGQHFGNTSIRQILGNITYTGNLLFQKEYVVDPISKKSRINRGELPQYFVENTHEAIIPMEVYQAVQAEKVRRRELGALANWSINTSCFTSKIKCGRCGKSYQRSNRKGRKDPNANYTIWVCGTRRKTGNAHCQNKDIPEQMLKDACAEVMGLDTFDEIIFSEQIDHIE
;
A
#
# COMPACT_ATOMS: atom_id res chain seq x y z
N SER A 1 -38.72 -14.91 14.85
CA SER A 1 -38.79 -15.80 13.68
C SER A 1 -37.57 -16.75 13.63
N LEU A 2 -37.61 -17.79 12.80
CA LEU A 2 -36.46 -18.69 12.61
C LEU A 2 -35.20 -17.89 12.16
N SER A 3 -35.39 -16.90 11.30
CA SER A 3 -34.32 -16.00 10.83
C SER A 3 -33.66 -15.22 11.97
N ASP A 4 -34.44 -14.78 12.96
CA ASP A 4 -33.91 -14.01 14.09
C ASP A 4 -33.11 -14.89 15.04
N ASN A 5 -33.53 -16.13 15.24
CA ASN A 5 -32.79 -17.10 16.02
C ASN A 5 -31.46 -17.47 15.40
N VAL A 6 -31.39 -17.62 14.06
CA VAL A 6 -30.13 -17.85 13.33
C VAL A 6 -29.21 -16.65 13.46
N LYS A 7 -29.73 -15.44 13.29
CA LYS A 7 -28.94 -14.20 13.46
C LYS A 7 -28.40 -14.06 14.88
N TRP A 8 -29.23 -14.36 15.88
CA TRP A 8 -28.82 -14.33 17.28
C TRP A 8 -27.71 -15.35 17.56
N GLY A 9 -27.87 -16.59 17.12
CA GLY A 9 -26.87 -17.65 17.29
C GLY A 9 -25.56 -17.32 16.60
N THR A 10 -25.60 -16.69 15.41
CA THR A 10 -24.42 -16.20 14.70
C THR A 10 -23.68 -15.13 15.51
N ARG A 11 -24.39 -14.13 16.05
CA ARG A 11 -23.79 -13.07 16.88
C ARG A 11 -23.12 -13.65 18.13
N LYS A 12 -23.75 -14.60 18.79
CA LYS A 12 -23.20 -15.29 19.98
C LYS A 12 -21.91 -16.07 19.66
N ARG A 13 -21.79 -16.64 18.47
CA ARG A 13 -20.53 -17.24 18.02
C ARG A 13 -19.45 -16.19 17.77
N PHE A 14 -19.81 -15.09 17.11
CA PHE A 14 -18.87 -14.00 16.84
C PHE A 14 -18.31 -13.36 18.13
N GLU A 15 -19.16 -13.17 19.16
CA GLU A 15 -18.73 -12.72 20.48
C GLU A 15 -17.68 -13.64 21.12
N LYS A 16 -17.71 -14.94 20.79
CA LYS A 16 -16.76 -15.95 21.28
C LYS A 16 -15.55 -16.18 20.34
N GLY A 17 -15.42 -15.39 19.28
CA GLY A 17 -14.34 -15.58 18.29
C GLY A 17 -14.54 -16.77 17.35
N ILE A 18 -15.75 -17.37 17.32
CA ILE A 18 -16.06 -18.54 16.50
C ILE A 18 -16.66 -18.08 15.17
N PRO A 19 -16.00 -18.33 14.02
CA PRO A 19 -16.55 -18.00 12.71
C PRO A 19 -17.74 -18.91 12.34
N ASN A 20 -18.56 -18.44 11.39
CA ASN A 20 -19.69 -19.24 10.87
C ASN A 20 -19.25 -20.42 10.00
N GLY A 21 -18.02 -20.43 9.56
CA GLY A 21 -17.41 -21.47 8.75
C GLY A 21 -15.93 -21.22 8.60
N ARG A 22 -15.22 -22.27 8.19
CA ARG A 22 -13.78 -22.17 7.92
C ARG A 22 -13.57 -21.33 6.67
N PHE A 23 -12.82 -20.25 6.79
CA PHE A 23 -12.39 -19.42 5.66
C PHE A 23 -10.94 -19.73 5.29
N GLN A 24 -10.59 -19.50 4.04
CA GLN A 24 -9.21 -19.65 3.59
C GLN A 24 -8.48 -18.33 3.69
N ILE A 25 -7.30 -18.38 4.28
CA ILE A 25 -6.39 -17.24 4.38
C ILE A 25 -4.95 -17.71 4.10
N TYR A 26 -4.25 -17.00 3.24
CA TYR A 26 -2.86 -17.31 2.93
C TYR A 26 -1.99 -17.08 4.15
N GLY A 27 -1.09 -18.00 4.44
CA GLY A 27 -0.26 -17.98 5.67
C GLY A 27 -0.81 -18.77 6.84
N TYR A 28 -2.07 -19.21 6.76
CA TYR A 28 -2.69 -20.04 7.82
C TYR A 28 -3.40 -21.28 7.27
N ARG A 29 -3.55 -22.27 8.14
CA ARG A 29 -4.35 -23.47 7.94
C ARG A 29 -5.24 -23.71 9.15
N TRP A 30 -6.39 -24.33 8.94
CA TRP A 30 -7.25 -24.78 10.02
C TRP A 30 -6.76 -26.12 10.56
N ASP A 31 -6.48 -26.16 11.85
CA ASP A 31 -6.30 -27.38 12.63
C ASP A 31 -7.45 -27.46 13.67
N GLY A 32 -8.37 -28.38 13.46
CA GLY A 32 -9.62 -28.35 14.22
C GLY A 32 -10.34 -27.00 14.06
N ASP A 33 -10.55 -26.30 15.16
CA ASP A 33 -11.22 -25.00 15.23
C ASP A 33 -10.25 -23.82 15.36
N HIS A 34 -8.94 -24.07 15.23
CA HIS A 34 -7.90 -23.06 15.38
C HIS A 34 -7.16 -22.81 14.08
N LEU A 35 -6.72 -21.56 13.88
CA LEU A 35 -5.80 -21.21 12.81
C LEU A 35 -4.35 -21.45 13.28
N VAL A 36 -3.60 -22.22 12.50
CA VAL A 36 -2.17 -22.46 12.72
C VAL A 36 -1.37 -21.87 11.57
N ILE A 37 -0.17 -21.37 11.87
CA ILE A 37 0.71 -20.75 10.86
C ILE A 37 1.20 -21.82 9.88
N HIS A 38 1.08 -21.53 8.59
CA HIS A 38 1.76 -22.25 7.52
C HIS A 38 3.04 -21.49 7.16
N GLU A 39 4.19 -21.93 7.69
CA GLU A 39 5.39 -21.11 7.73
C GLU A 39 5.91 -20.66 6.37
N GLU A 40 5.83 -21.51 5.33
CA GLU A 40 6.28 -21.11 3.99
C GLU A 40 5.44 -19.96 3.41
N GLU A 41 4.14 -19.96 3.64
CA GLU A 41 3.27 -18.86 3.22
C GLU A 41 3.41 -17.64 4.16
N ALA A 42 3.65 -17.86 5.44
CA ALA A 42 3.87 -16.79 6.41
C ALA A 42 5.11 -15.96 6.08
N LYS A 43 6.19 -16.58 5.59
CA LYS A 43 7.37 -15.88 5.07
C LYS A 43 7.00 -14.89 3.96
N ILE A 44 6.10 -15.30 3.06
CA ILE A 44 5.64 -14.43 1.97
C ILE A 44 4.76 -13.29 2.51
N VAL A 45 3.91 -13.56 3.51
CA VAL A 45 3.13 -12.49 4.16
C VAL A 45 4.05 -11.46 4.79
N ARG A 46 5.07 -11.89 5.55
CA ARG A 46 6.08 -11.00 6.15
C ARG A 46 6.81 -10.19 5.07
N LEU A 47 7.25 -10.83 3.98
CA LEU A 47 7.90 -10.15 2.85
C LEU A 47 7.00 -9.05 2.23
N ILE A 48 5.70 -9.30 2.10
CA ILE A 48 4.75 -8.31 1.58
C ILE A 48 4.67 -7.09 2.49
N TYR A 49 4.64 -7.30 3.81
CA TYR A 49 4.64 -6.22 4.81
C TYR A 49 5.95 -5.44 4.80
N ASP A 50 7.10 -6.12 4.78
CA ASP A 50 8.42 -5.51 4.71
C ASP A 50 8.60 -4.68 3.44
N ASN A 51 8.21 -5.20 2.28
CA ASN A 51 8.24 -4.48 1.03
C ASN A 51 7.44 -3.19 1.11
N TYR A 52 6.23 -3.25 1.68
CA TYR A 52 5.38 -2.08 1.79
C TYR A 52 5.98 -1.02 2.72
N MET A 53 6.53 -1.41 3.86
CA MET A 53 7.21 -0.50 4.80
C MET A 53 8.49 0.09 4.19
N ASN A 54 9.20 -0.66 3.35
CA ASN A 54 10.36 -0.18 2.58
C ASN A 54 9.98 0.68 1.35
N GLY A 55 8.73 1.08 1.22
CA GLY A 55 8.28 2.00 0.18
C GLY A 55 7.90 1.34 -1.15
N LEU A 56 7.98 0.01 -1.29
CA LEU A 56 7.63 -0.66 -2.53
C LEU A 56 6.11 -0.62 -2.77
N SER A 57 5.71 -0.57 -4.05
CA SER A 57 4.30 -0.66 -4.44
C SER A 57 3.81 -2.10 -4.45
N ALA A 58 2.48 -2.26 -4.40
CA ALA A 58 1.88 -3.58 -4.59
C ALA A 58 2.23 -4.19 -5.96
N GLU A 59 2.40 -3.36 -7.00
CA GLU A 59 2.80 -3.81 -8.35
C GLU A 59 4.25 -4.28 -8.40
N THR A 60 5.15 -3.62 -7.68
CA THR A 60 6.55 -4.05 -7.57
C THR A 60 6.65 -5.35 -6.79
N THR A 61 5.91 -5.47 -5.69
CA THR A 61 5.84 -6.71 -4.90
C THR A 61 5.23 -7.85 -5.72
N GLU A 62 4.19 -7.59 -6.54
CA GLU A 62 3.61 -8.57 -7.46
C GLU A 62 4.67 -9.12 -8.43
N LYS A 63 5.46 -8.26 -9.06
CA LYS A 63 6.54 -8.67 -9.97
C LYS A 63 7.59 -9.52 -9.26
N GLN A 64 8.03 -9.11 -8.07
CA GLN A 64 8.98 -9.85 -7.26
C GLN A 64 8.46 -11.25 -6.91
N LEU A 65 7.20 -11.35 -6.45
CA LEU A 65 6.60 -12.65 -6.14
C LEU A 65 6.46 -13.55 -7.38
N ALA A 66 6.18 -12.95 -8.55
CA ALA A 66 6.14 -13.68 -9.82
C ALA A 66 7.52 -14.23 -10.23
N GLU A 67 8.57 -13.41 -10.09
CA GLU A 67 9.97 -13.84 -10.35
C GLU A 67 10.41 -14.95 -9.41
N MET A 68 9.95 -14.92 -8.15
CA MET A 68 10.18 -15.99 -7.17
C MET A 68 9.33 -17.25 -7.42
N GLY A 69 8.41 -17.23 -8.39
CA GLY A 69 7.49 -18.33 -8.69
C GLY A 69 6.44 -18.58 -7.61
N VAL A 70 6.19 -17.61 -6.73
CA VAL A 70 5.24 -17.73 -5.62
C VAL A 70 3.81 -17.73 -6.15
N LYS A 71 3.01 -18.68 -5.67
CA LYS A 71 1.60 -18.83 -6.04
C LYS A 71 0.69 -18.71 -4.83
N SER A 72 -0.53 -18.23 -5.07
CA SER A 72 -1.59 -18.24 -4.06
C SER A 72 -1.99 -19.70 -3.73
N TYR A 73 -2.75 -19.88 -2.65
CA TYR A 73 -3.26 -21.20 -2.28
C TYR A 73 -4.12 -21.87 -3.39
N LYS A 74 -4.62 -21.11 -4.35
CA LYS A 74 -5.32 -21.62 -5.55
C LYS A 74 -4.37 -21.95 -6.72
N GLY A 75 -3.06 -21.85 -6.50
CA GLY A 75 -2.06 -22.08 -7.56
C GLY A 75 -1.98 -20.94 -8.59
N GLN A 76 -2.67 -19.83 -8.35
CA GLN A 76 -2.70 -18.67 -9.23
C GLN A 76 -1.60 -17.66 -8.85
N HIS A 77 -1.25 -16.82 -9.81
CA HIS A 77 -0.39 -15.66 -9.58
C HIS A 77 -0.97 -14.69 -8.54
N PHE A 78 -0.10 -14.07 -7.74
CA PHE A 78 -0.48 -12.99 -6.84
C PHE A 78 -0.68 -11.69 -7.63
N GLY A 79 -1.93 -11.20 -7.67
CA GLY A 79 -2.21 -9.87 -8.19
C GLY A 79 -2.10 -8.80 -7.11
N ASN A 80 -1.90 -7.55 -7.52
CA ASN A 80 -1.77 -6.42 -6.59
C ASN A 80 -2.99 -6.24 -5.68
N THR A 81 -4.18 -6.63 -6.13
CA THR A 81 -5.40 -6.63 -5.31
C THR A 81 -5.28 -7.57 -4.12
N SER A 82 -4.74 -8.79 -4.33
CA SER A 82 -4.50 -9.75 -3.25
C SER A 82 -3.46 -9.25 -2.25
N ILE A 83 -2.39 -8.62 -2.73
CA ILE A 83 -1.37 -7.99 -1.88
C ILE A 83 -1.99 -6.89 -1.01
N ARG A 84 -2.82 -6.02 -1.60
CA ARG A 84 -3.53 -4.97 -0.84
C ARG A 84 -4.52 -5.53 0.19
N GLN A 85 -5.17 -6.66 -0.13
CA GLN A 85 -6.03 -7.37 0.82
C GLN A 85 -5.22 -7.96 1.98
N ILE A 86 -4.06 -8.56 1.73
CA ILE A 86 -3.15 -9.07 2.76
C ILE A 86 -2.73 -7.92 3.70
N LEU A 87 -2.26 -6.80 3.16
CA LEU A 87 -1.85 -5.62 3.93
C LEU A 87 -2.99 -4.98 4.76
N GLY A 88 -4.24 -5.24 4.44
CA GLY A 88 -5.41 -4.70 5.13
C GLY A 88 -6.12 -5.70 6.05
N ASN A 89 -5.65 -6.93 6.13
CA ASN A 89 -6.37 -7.96 6.87
C ASN A 89 -5.84 -8.11 8.29
N ILE A 90 -6.62 -7.66 9.26
CA ILE A 90 -6.31 -7.71 10.70
C ILE A 90 -6.06 -9.14 11.21
N THR A 91 -6.55 -10.17 10.51
CA THR A 91 -6.37 -11.57 10.92
C THR A 91 -4.89 -11.95 11.03
N TYR A 92 -4.00 -11.31 10.27
CA TYR A 92 -2.56 -11.57 10.39
C TYR A 92 -1.95 -11.16 11.74
N THR A 93 -2.65 -10.37 12.54
CA THR A 93 -2.22 -9.94 13.88
C THR A 93 -2.70 -10.86 15.01
N GLY A 94 -3.21 -12.05 14.69
CA GLY A 94 -3.76 -12.95 15.70
C GLY A 94 -5.19 -12.62 16.16
N ASN A 95 -5.81 -11.62 15.54
CA ASN A 95 -7.12 -11.11 15.92
C ASN A 95 -8.15 -11.37 14.82
N LEU A 96 -9.42 -11.49 15.18
CA LEU A 96 -10.51 -11.67 14.23
C LEU A 96 -11.49 -10.50 14.31
N LEU A 97 -11.91 -10.02 13.15
CA LEU A 97 -12.99 -9.04 13.02
C LEU A 97 -14.13 -9.68 12.23
N PHE A 98 -15.25 -9.85 12.90
CA PHE A 98 -16.47 -10.43 12.32
C PHE A 98 -17.48 -9.34 11.93
N GLN A 99 -18.46 -9.77 11.13
CA GLN A 99 -19.54 -8.91 10.63
C GLN A 99 -19.04 -7.71 9.82
N LYS A 100 -17.94 -7.93 9.05
CA LYS A 100 -17.43 -6.96 8.05
C LYS A 100 -18.43 -6.71 6.93
N GLU A 101 -19.29 -7.69 6.67
CA GLU A 101 -20.35 -7.66 5.67
C GLU A 101 -21.64 -8.21 6.26
N TYR A 102 -22.76 -7.81 5.71
CA TYR A 102 -24.08 -8.35 6.05
C TYR A 102 -24.95 -8.52 4.82
N VAL A 103 -25.83 -9.51 4.87
CA VAL A 103 -26.82 -9.76 3.82
C VAL A 103 -27.97 -8.76 3.99
N VAL A 104 -28.18 -7.93 2.96
CA VAL A 104 -29.24 -6.91 2.95
C VAL A 104 -30.61 -7.56 2.68
N ASP A 105 -30.64 -8.47 1.71
CA ASP A 105 -31.86 -9.14 1.28
C ASP A 105 -31.63 -10.66 1.28
N PRO A 106 -32.36 -11.40 2.14
CA PRO A 106 -32.23 -12.86 2.24
C PRO A 106 -32.58 -13.62 0.95
N ILE A 107 -33.43 -13.03 0.09
CA ILE A 107 -33.88 -13.67 -1.15
C ILE A 107 -32.80 -13.57 -2.22
N SER A 108 -32.29 -12.37 -2.49
CA SER A 108 -31.25 -12.15 -3.48
C SER A 108 -29.84 -12.46 -2.98
N LYS A 109 -29.66 -12.72 -1.68
CA LYS A 109 -28.38 -12.95 -0.99
C LYS A 109 -27.33 -11.85 -1.22
N LYS A 110 -27.77 -10.65 -1.59
CA LYS A 110 -26.88 -9.51 -1.79
C LYS A 110 -26.25 -9.13 -0.45
N SER A 111 -24.93 -9.14 -0.40
CA SER A 111 -24.15 -8.64 0.74
C SER A 111 -23.74 -7.19 0.53
N ARG A 112 -23.55 -6.49 1.63
CA ARG A 112 -23.02 -5.14 1.69
C ARG A 112 -21.95 -5.05 2.76
N ILE A 113 -20.89 -4.26 2.50
CA ILE A 113 -19.88 -3.95 3.50
C ILE A 113 -20.54 -3.21 4.66
N ASN A 114 -20.30 -3.69 5.87
CA ASN A 114 -20.74 -3.05 7.10
C ASN A 114 -19.84 -1.85 7.41
N ARG A 115 -20.42 -0.66 7.34
CA ARG A 115 -19.74 0.61 7.62
C ARG A 115 -20.15 1.21 8.98
N GLY A 116 -20.74 0.38 9.85
CA GLY A 116 -21.28 0.78 11.14
C GLY A 116 -22.80 0.60 11.28
N GLU A 117 -23.48 0.08 10.22
CA GLU A 117 -24.91 -0.19 10.26
C GLU A 117 -25.27 -1.32 11.23
N LEU A 118 -24.35 -2.27 11.38
CA LEU A 118 -24.49 -3.38 12.35
C LEU A 118 -23.24 -3.46 13.24
N PRO A 119 -23.37 -3.97 14.50
CA PRO A 119 -22.22 -4.20 15.35
C PRO A 119 -21.17 -5.07 14.68
N GLN A 120 -19.91 -4.70 14.79
CA GLN A 120 -18.77 -5.54 14.43
C GLN A 120 -18.20 -6.16 15.71
N TYR A 121 -17.69 -7.39 15.61
CA TYR A 121 -17.13 -8.11 16.74
C TYR A 121 -15.62 -8.27 16.52
N PHE A 122 -14.84 -7.57 17.33
CA PHE A 122 -13.40 -7.70 17.37
C PHE A 122 -13.01 -8.63 18.51
N VAL A 123 -12.29 -9.69 18.19
CA VAL A 123 -11.84 -10.69 19.17
C VAL A 123 -10.35 -10.84 19.07
N GLU A 124 -9.67 -10.60 20.18
CA GLU A 124 -8.22 -10.59 20.28
C GLU A 124 -7.67 -11.99 20.60
N ASN A 125 -6.43 -12.21 20.18
CA ASN A 125 -5.63 -13.39 20.54
C ASN A 125 -6.32 -14.73 20.24
N THR A 126 -6.98 -14.81 19.08
CA THR A 126 -7.68 -16.04 18.65
C THR A 126 -6.74 -17.08 18.06
N HIS A 127 -5.55 -16.66 17.61
CA HIS A 127 -4.52 -17.51 17.00
C HIS A 127 -3.16 -16.81 17.03
N GLU A 128 -2.09 -17.53 16.70
CA GLU A 128 -0.75 -16.97 16.64
C GLU A 128 -0.63 -15.93 15.51
N ALA A 129 0.00 -14.79 15.80
CA ALA A 129 0.18 -13.70 14.87
C ALA A 129 1.36 -13.96 13.91
N ILE A 130 1.15 -13.76 12.59
CA ILE A 130 2.24 -13.71 11.61
C ILE A 130 2.90 -12.32 11.64
N ILE A 131 2.11 -11.28 11.84
CA ILE A 131 2.52 -9.87 11.82
C ILE A 131 2.21 -9.24 13.18
N PRO A 132 3.18 -8.62 13.87
CA PRO A 132 2.92 -7.85 15.08
C PRO A 132 1.89 -6.74 14.86
N MET A 133 1.09 -6.44 15.88
CA MET A 133 0.04 -5.40 15.78
C MET A 133 0.64 -4.04 15.44
N GLU A 134 1.81 -3.71 15.98
CA GLU A 134 2.50 -2.44 15.73
C GLU A 134 2.87 -2.29 14.25
N VAL A 135 3.35 -3.37 13.61
CA VAL A 135 3.68 -3.38 12.18
C VAL A 135 2.43 -3.22 11.33
N TYR A 136 1.35 -3.91 11.70
CA TYR A 136 0.05 -3.73 11.03
C TYR A 136 -0.43 -2.28 11.12
N GLN A 137 -0.40 -1.69 12.31
CA GLN A 137 -0.81 -0.29 12.53
C GLN A 137 0.06 0.68 11.73
N ALA A 138 1.38 0.48 11.70
CA ALA A 138 2.30 1.27 10.89
C ALA A 138 1.95 1.20 9.39
N VAL A 139 1.61 0.01 8.88
CA VAL A 139 1.15 -0.18 7.50
C VAL A 139 -0.17 0.56 7.25
N GLN A 140 -1.15 0.52 8.18
CA GLN A 140 -2.40 1.27 8.00
C GLN A 140 -2.15 2.79 8.01
N ALA A 141 -1.30 3.31 8.90
CA ALA A 141 -0.91 4.71 8.92
C ALA A 141 -0.23 5.13 7.60
N GLU A 142 0.70 4.30 7.08
CA GLU A 142 1.35 4.54 5.79
C GLU A 142 0.36 4.49 4.62
N LYS A 143 -0.66 3.63 4.66
CA LYS A 143 -1.75 3.62 3.66
C LYS A 143 -2.55 4.93 3.67
N VAL A 144 -2.82 5.48 4.86
CA VAL A 144 -3.50 6.79 5.00
C VAL A 144 -2.60 7.88 4.44
N ARG A 145 -1.34 7.95 4.87
CA ARG A 145 -0.35 8.91 4.38
C ARG A 145 -0.24 8.89 2.85
N ARG A 146 -0.10 7.69 2.24
CA ARG A 146 -0.03 7.56 0.77
C ARG A 146 -1.31 8.01 0.08
N ARG A 147 -2.48 7.82 0.69
CA ARG A 147 -3.77 8.29 0.14
C ARG A 147 -3.86 9.81 0.17
N GLU A 148 -3.41 10.45 1.24
CA GLU A 148 -3.39 11.91 1.38
C GLU A 148 -2.44 12.56 0.38
N LEU A 149 -1.32 11.92 0.08
CA LEU A 149 -0.40 12.35 -0.98
C LEU A 149 -0.99 12.21 -2.41
N GLY A 150 -2.13 11.53 -2.56
CA GLY A 150 -2.87 11.39 -3.80
C GLY A 150 -2.31 10.34 -4.78
N ALA A 151 -2.66 10.46 -6.06
CA ALA A 151 -2.33 9.46 -7.09
C ALA A 151 -0.83 9.18 -7.23
N LEU A 152 0.03 10.10 -6.84
CA LEU A 152 1.49 9.98 -6.90
C LEU A 152 2.07 9.12 -5.78
N ALA A 153 1.38 8.94 -4.67
CA ALA A 153 1.83 8.12 -3.55
C ALA A 153 1.94 6.62 -3.89
N ASN A 154 1.24 6.17 -4.93
CA ASN A 154 1.29 4.78 -5.39
C ASN A 154 2.40 4.51 -6.43
N TRP A 155 3.15 5.52 -6.84
CA TRP A 155 4.27 5.42 -7.78
C TRP A 155 5.61 5.30 -7.03
N SER A 156 5.77 4.27 -6.29
CA SER A 156 6.53 4.11 -5.07
C SER A 156 8.06 4.18 -5.16
N ILE A 157 8.69 3.86 -6.26
CA ILE A 157 10.17 3.87 -6.34
C ILE A 157 10.71 5.23 -6.82
N ASN A 158 9.86 6.05 -7.41
CA ASN A 158 10.23 7.35 -7.96
C ASN A 158 9.70 8.53 -7.13
N THR A 159 9.15 8.29 -5.93
CA THR A 159 8.82 9.39 -5.02
C THR A 159 10.09 9.92 -4.37
N SER A 160 10.20 11.21 -4.30
CA SER A 160 11.23 11.93 -3.57
C SER A 160 10.58 13.11 -2.87
N CYS A 161 11.28 13.79 -1.97
CA CYS A 161 10.81 15.00 -1.30
C CYS A 161 10.32 16.08 -2.28
N PHE A 162 10.83 16.07 -3.51
CA PHE A 162 10.43 16.98 -4.59
C PHE A 162 9.12 16.60 -5.29
N THR A 163 8.58 15.41 -5.06
CA THR A 163 7.38 14.92 -5.76
C THR A 163 6.18 15.83 -5.44
N SER A 164 5.49 16.30 -6.48
CA SER A 164 4.37 17.26 -6.43
C SER A 164 4.76 18.70 -6.06
N LYS A 165 5.97 18.94 -5.56
CA LYS A 165 6.41 20.27 -5.14
C LYS A 165 6.93 21.13 -6.29
N ILE A 166 7.46 20.52 -7.38
CA ILE A 166 8.00 21.27 -8.51
C ILE A 166 6.92 21.60 -9.52
N LYS A 167 6.71 22.88 -9.78
CA LYS A 167 5.79 23.41 -10.78
C LYS A 167 6.58 24.02 -11.95
N CYS A 168 5.99 23.96 -13.13
CA CYS A 168 6.58 24.56 -14.31
C CYS A 168 6.15 26.01 -14.44
N GLY A 169 7.04 26.98 -14.30
CA GLY A 169 6.77 28.41 -14.44
C GLY A 169 6.20 28.85 -15.80
N ARG A 170 6.28 27.98 -16.85
CA ARG A 170 5.69 28.28 -18.16
C ARG A 170 4.26 27.74 -18.32
N CYS A 171 3.94 26.57 -17.79
CA CYS A 171 2.64 25.92 -18.05
C CYS A 171 1.90 25.49 -16.79
N GLY A 172 2.43 25.73 -15.60
CA GLY A 172 1.82 25.39 -14.30
C GLY A 172 1.75 23.90 -13.96
N LYS A 173 2.13 23.00 -14.88
CA LYS A 173 2.09 21.55 -14.63
C LYS A 173 3.24 21.10 -13.76
N SER A 174 3.00 20.09 -12.92
CA SER A 174 4.04 19.51 -12.08
C SER A 174 5.09 18.81 -12.92
N TYR A 175 6.33 18.88 -12.48
CA TYR A 175 7.42 18.06 -12.99
C TYR A 175 7.28 16.61 -12.51
N GLN A 176 7.75 15.69 -13.32
CA GLN A 176 7.73 14.24 -13.06
C GLN A 176 9.16 13.71 -13.04
N ARG A 177 9.47 12.92 -12.02
CA ARG A 177 10.77 12.26 -11.88
C ARG A 177 10.95 11.19 -12.94
N SER A 178 12.12 11.10 -13.52
CA SER A 178 12.48 10.15 -14.55
C SER A 178 13.93 9.70 -14.40
N ASN A 179 14.12 8.39 -14.24
CA ASN A 179 15.45 7.79 -14.23
C ASN A 179 15.87 7.51 -15.67
N ARG A 180 17.10 7.89 -16.04
CA ARG A 180 17.67 7.68 -17.36
C ARG A 180 19.01 6.99 -17.27
N LYS A 181 19.31 6.17 -18.25
CA LYS A 181 20.64 5.57 -18.42
C LYS A 181 21.56 6.55 -19.12
N GLY A 182 22.81 6.57 -18.70
CA GLY A 182 23.84 7.38 -19.34
C GLY A 182 24.07 6.95 -20.80
N ARG A 183 24.21 7.90 -21.72
CA ARG A 183 24.47 7.59 -23.13
C ARG A 183 25.88 7.01 -23.35
N LYS A 184 26.87 7.48 -22.56
CA LYS A 184 28.27 7.04 -22.67
C LYS A 184 28.58 5.84 -21.79
N ASP A 185 27.87 5.69 -20.66
CA ASP A 185 27.98 4.57 -19.74
C ASP A 185 26.57 4.09 -19.40
N PRO A 186 26.14 2.92 -19.93
CA PRO A 186 24.81 2.35 -19.63
C PRO A 186 24.60 1.98 -18.17
N ASN A 187 25.67 1.88 -17.37
CA ASN A 187 25.60 1.63 -15.93
C ASN A 187 25.45 2.92 -15.11
N ALA A 188 25.76 4.07 -15.70
CA ALA A 188 25.55 5.37 -15.07
C ALA A 188 24.06 5.75 -15.16
N ASN A 189 23.34 5.52 -14.09
CA ASN A 189 21.96 5.98 -13.95
C ASN A 189 21.94 7.41 -13.41
N TYR A 190 21.15 8.29 -14.01
CA TYR A 190 20.93 9.64 -13.50
C TYR A 190 19.44 9.96 -13.47
N THR A 191 19.05 10.78 -12.51
CA THR A 191 17.68 11.19 -12.30
C THR A 191 17.48 12.62 -12.77
N ILE A 192 16.40 12.83 -13.53
CA ILE A 192 15.97 14.14 -14.00
C ILE A 192 14.50 14.38 -13.69
N TRP A 193 14.13 15.64 -13.68
CA TRP A 193 12.74 16.08 -13.57
C TRP A 193 12.32 16.68 -14.92
N VAL A 194 11.18 16.20 -15.43
CA VAL A 194 10.63 16.56 -16.75
C VAL A 194 9.26 17.18 -16.55
N CYS A 195 8.98 18.31 -17.19
CA CYS A 195 7.68 18.94 -17.16
C CYS A 195 6.59 17.99 -17.67
N GLY A 196 5.48 17.84 -16.92
CA GLY A 196 4.41 16.93 -17.25
C GLY A 196 3.75 17.19 -18.61
N THR A 197 3.64 18.44 -19.04
CA THR A 197 3.18 18.80 -20.39
C THR A 197 4.17 18.33 -21.45
N ARG A 198 5.47 18.66 -21.27
CA ARG A 198 6.50 18.26 -22.23
C ARG A 198 6.63 16.75 -22.35
N ARG A 199 6.46 16.03 -21.26
CA ARG A 199 6.49 14.55 -21.27
C ARG A 199 5.35 13.94 -22.11
N LYS A 200 4.16 14.56 -22.11
CA LYS A 200 2.99 14.06 -22.84
C LYS A 200 2.96 14.50 -24.31
N THR A 201 3.30 15.74 -24.59
CA THR A 201 3.08 16.41 -25.91
C THR A 201 4.37 16.84 -26.58
N GLY A 202 5.54 16.55 -25.99
CA GLY A 202 6.83 17.01 -26.49
C GLY A 202 7.03 18.52 -26.33
N ASN A 203 7.97 19.07 -27.09
CA ASN A 203 8.34 20.49 -27.01
C ASN A 203 7.30 21.45 -27.60
N ALA A 204 6.26 20.94 -28.29
CA ALA A 204 5.27 21.77 -28.95
C ALA A 204 4.46 22.68 -27.98
N HIS A 205 4.19 22.18 -26.77
CA HIS A 205 3.32 22.86 -25.81
C HIS A 205 4.07 23.38 -24.57
N CYS A 206 5.28 22.92 -24.33
CA CYS A 206 6.14 23.43 -23.27
C CYS A 206 7.60 23.18 -23.60
N GLN A 207 8.37 24.26 -23.70
CA GLN A 207 9.81 24.23 -24.04
C GLN A 207 10.72 24.27 -22.80
N ASN A 208 10.14 24.11 -21.59
CA ASN A 208 10.95 24.15 -20.38
C ASN A 208 11.94 22.97 -20.32
N LYS A 209 13.14 23.21 -19.82
CA LYS A 209 14.22 22.21 -19.81
C LYS A 209 13.97 21.15 -18.75
N ASP A 210 14.57 19.96 -18.96
CA ASP A 210 14.69 18.94 -17.92
C ASP A 210 15.68 19.42 -16.86
N ILE A 211 15.40 19.11 -15.60
CA ILE A 211 16.19 19.56 -14.46
C ILE A 211 16.86 18.31 -13.84
N PRO A 212 18.19 18.23 -13.81
CA PRO A 212 18.90 17.18 -13.07
C PRO A 212 18.56 17.24 -11.58
N GLU A 213 18.31 16.09 -10.95
CA GLU A 213 17.92 16.04 -9.52
C GLU A 213 19.03 16.62 -8.63
N GLN A 214 20.30 16.41 -8.97
CA GLN A 214 21.40 16.98 -8.21
C GLN A 214 21.38 18.53 -8.24
N MET A 215 21.10 19.12 -9.38
CA MET A 215 20.98 20.59 -9.51
C MET A 215 19.85 21.14 -8.61
N LEU A 216 18.74 20.43 -8.50
CA LEU A 216 17.65 20.81 -7.56
C LEU A 216 18.11 20.73 -6.11
N LYS A 217 18.83 19.69 -5.75
CA LYS A 217 19.37 19.51 -4.40
C LYS A 217 20.34 20.61 -4.04
N ASP A 218 21.26 20.92 -4.94
CA ASP A 218 22.27 21.96 -4.74
C ASP A 218 21.61 23.34 -4.58
N ALA A 219 20.66 23.68 -5.45
CA ALA A 219 19.92 24.94 -5.38
C ALA A 219 19.07 25.05 -4.10
N CYS A 220 18.41 23.97 -3.68
CA CYS A 220 17.64 23.97 -2.44
C CYS A 220 18.54 24.10 -1.21
N ALA A 221 19.69 23.43 -1.18
CA ALA A 221 20.66 23.56 -0.09
C ALA A 221 21.15 25.01 0.04
N GLU A 222 21.49 25.65 -1.09
CA GLU A 222 21.92 27.05 -1.13
C GLU A 222 20.82 27.99 -0.58
N VAL A 223 19.58 27.84 -1.02
CA VAL A 223 18.44 28.67 -0.55
C VAL A 223 18.17 28.49 0.94
N MET A 224 18.33 27.26 1.44
CA MET A 224 18.14 26.93 2.86
C MET A 224 19.36 27.26 3.73
N GLY A 225 20.48 27.73 3.14
CA GLY A 225 21.72 28.03 3.86
C GLY A 225 22.42 26.79 4.42
N LEU A 226 22.28 25.65 3.76
CA LEU A 226 22.89 24.38 4.16
C LEU A 226 24.10 24.06 3.27
N ASP A 227 25.14 23.45 3.85
CA ASP A 227 26.29 22.98 3.09
C ASP A 227 25.97 21.80 2.18
N THR A 228 25.00 20.97 2.61
CA THR A 228 24.51 19.82 1.85
C THR A 228 22.99 19.73 1.97
N PHE A 229 22.35 19.19 0.94
CA PHE A 229 20.89 19.02 0.91
C PHE A 229 20.40 18.04 1.99
N ASP A 230 19.46 18.50 2.82
CA ASP A 230 18.74 17.69 3.81
C ASP A 230 17.27 17.55 3.44
N GLU A 231 16.81 16.30 3.27
CA GLU A 231 15.45 15.98 2.83
C GLU A 231 14.39 16.30 3.89
N ILE A 232 14.74 16.18 5.17
CA ILE A 232 13.82 16.45 6.29
C ILE A 232 13.58 17.95 6.38
N ILE A 233 14.66 18.74 6.43
CA ILE A 233 14.59 20.21 6.50
C ILE A 233 13.86 20.77 5.28
N PHE A 234 14.17 20.24 4.08
CA PHE A 234 13.46 20.61 2.87
C PHE A 234 11.95 20.35 2.94
N SER A 235 11.57 19.18 3.46
CA SER A 235 10.16 18.80 3.54
C SER A 235 9.35 19.67 4.50
N GLU A 236 10.01 20.18 5.55
CA GLU A 236 9.40 21.06 6.55
C GLU A 236 9.32 22.53 6.10
N GLN A 237 10.31 23.00 5.33
CA GLN A 237 10.43 24.44 5.03
C GLN A 237 9.91 24.79 3.64
N ILE A 238 9.89 23.87 2.68
CA ILE A 238 9.58 24.17 1.29
C ILE A 238 8.27 23.48 0.87
N ASP A 239 7.27 24.28 0.56
CA ASP A 239 5.97 23.80 0.06
C ASP A 239 5.99 23.56 -1.43
N HIS A 240 6.61 24.45 -2.21
CA HIS A 240 6.69 24.33 -3.67
C HIS A 240 7.92 25.03 -4.25
N ILE A 241 8.29 24.64 -5.44
CA ILE A 241 9.36 25.20 -6.28
C ILE A 241 8.75 25.56 -7.63
N GLU A 242 9.05 26.72 -8.15
CA GLU A 242 8.65 27.18 -9.48
C GLU A 242 9.85 27.48 -10.39
#